data_77b6d5a09d86ade355fc020739779b62
#
_entry.id   77b6d5a09d86ade355fc020739779b62
#
_cell.length_a   1.000
_cell.length_b   1.000
_cell.length_c   1.000
_cell.angle_alpha   90.00
_cell.angle_beta   90.00
_cell.angle_gamma   90.00
#
_symmetry.space_group_name_H-M   'P 1'
#
loop_
_entity.id
_entity.type
_entity.pdbx_description
1 polymer ?
#
loop_
_entity_poly.entity_id
_entity_poly.type
_entity_poly.pdbx_seq_one_letter_code
_entity_poly.pdbx_strand_id
1 'polypeptide(L)'
;MNKDQFIQNVIEWANARKIIQNGSLEGQHLKFIEEAGELAAAIARNNIDGIKDAIGDMCVVEVILSKVEKRPGPPLASAGWREPNWDNVRIIQDAIEHMEVGFIDTLAYRYDFALEECWQAAWDAIKDRRGYMNEQGVFVKEEA
;
A
#
# COMPACT_ATOMS: atom_id res chain seq x y z
N MET A 1 -14.15 1.80 -6.68
CA MET A 1 -14.06 2.40 -5.33
C MET A 1 -13.23 3.67 -5.41
N ASN A 2 -13.74 4.76 -4.90
CA ASN A 2 -12.98 6.02 -4.90
C ASN A 2 -11.98 6.08 -3.73
N LYS A 3 -11.11 7.09 -3.74
CA LYS A 3 -10.04 7.23 -2.75
C LYS A 3 -10.58 7.33 -1.32
N ASP A 4 -11.58 8.15 -1.09
CA ASP A 4 -12.13 8.35 0.26
C ASP A 4 -12.76 7.09 0.82
N GLN A 5 -13.49 6.34 0.00
CA GLN A 5 -14.05 5.05 0.39
C GLN A 5 -12.96 4.04 0.71
N PHE A 6 -11.91 3.99 -0.11
CA PHE A 6 -10.78 3.09 0.11
C PHE A 6 -10.10 3.39 1.45
N ILE A 7 -9.77 4.67 1.69
CA ILE A 7 -9.13 5.10 2.94
C ILE A 7 -10.00 4.72 4.13
N GLN A 8 -11.28 5.04 4.09
CA GLN A 8 -12.21 4.76 5.19
C GLN A 8 -12.32 3.26 5.46
N ASN A 9 -12.46 2.46 4.40
CA ASN A 9 -12.56 1.02 4.52
C ASN A 9 -11.29 0.41 5.14
N VAL A 10 -10.12 0.86 4.71
CA VAL A 10 -8.84 0.35 5.25
C VAL A 10 -8.69 0.73 6.73
N ILE A 11 -9.02 1.97 7.10
CA ILE A 11 -8.94 2.41 8.49
C ILE A 11 -9.88 1.58 9.38
N GLU A 12 -11.12 1.40 8.98
CA GLU A 12 -12.09 0.59 9.73
C GLU A 12 -11.64 -0.87 9.85
N TRP A 13 -11.14 -1.44 8.75
CA TRP A 13 -10.62 -2.80 8.73
C TRP A 13 -9.44 -2.94 9.69
N ALA A 14 -8.49 -2.01 9.65
CA ALA A 14 -7.30 -2.02 10.48
C ALA A 14 -7.65 -1.81 11.98
N ASN A 15 -8.57 -0.90 12.27
CA ASN A 15 -9.03 -0.66 13.64
C ASN A 15 -9.74 -1.89 14.24
N ALA A 16 -10.58 -2.55 13.46
CA ALA A 16 -11.28 -3.76 13.93
C ALA A 16 -10.29 -4.88 14.29
N ARG A 17 -9.12 -4.90 13.67
CA ARG A 17 -8.06 -5.89 13.91
C ARG A 17 -6.98 -5.37 14.85
N LYS A 18 -7.15 -4.17 15.37
CA LYS A 18 -6.21 -3.49 16.28
C LYS A 18 -4.81 -3.29 15.68
N ILE A 19 -4.73 -3.20 14.37
CA ILE A 19 -3.46 -3.01 13.65
C ILE A 19 -2.89 -1.63 13.95
N ILE A 20 -3.73 -0.59 13.91
CA ILE A 20 -3.27 0.78 14.16
C ILE A 20 -2.82 0.94 15.61
N GLN A 21 -3.59 0.40 16.57
CA GLN A 21 -3.31 0.53 17.99
C GLN A 21 -2.04 -0.23 18.42
N ASN A 22 -1.79 -1.39 17.81
CA ASN A 22 -0.71 -2.30 18.19
C ASN A 22 0.45 -2.33 17.17
N GLY A 23 0.30 -1.64 16.03
CA GLY A 23 1.35 -1.59 15.02
C GLY A 23 2.53 -0.76 15.49
N SER A 24 3.75 -1.22 15.23
CA SER A 24 4.96 -0.44 15.45
C SER A 24 5.31 0.36 14.21
N LEU A 25 5.95 1.51 14.39
CA LEU A 25 6.41 2.33 13.27
C LEU A 25 7.42 1.56 12.40
N GLU A 26 8.40 0.93 13.04
CA GLU A 26 9.39 0.12 12.33
C GLU A 26 8.72 -1.02 11.56
N GLY A 27 7.78 -1.73 12.17
CA GLY A 27 7.07 -2.84 11.53
C GLY A 27 6.32 -2.39 10.28
N GLN A 28 5.66 -1.24 10.35
CA GLN A 28 4.93 -0.70 9.20
C GLN A 28 5.87 -0.18 8.10
N HIS A 29 7.01 0.39 8.46
CA HIS A 29 8.04 0.75 7.48
C HIS A 29 8.57 -0.49 6.75
N LEU A 30 8.86 -1.55 7.49
CA LEU A 30 9.31 -2.82 6.89
C LEU A 30 8.24 -3.41 5.98
N LYS A 31 6.98 -3.33 6.37
CA LYS A 31 5.87 -3.80 5.56
C LYS A 31 5.77 -3.00 4.25
N PHE A 32 5.94 -1.69 4.31
CA PHE A 32 5.92 -0.84 3.11
C PHE A 32 7.07 -1.24 2.15
N ILE A 33 8.27 -1.44 2.69
CA ILE A 33 9.43 -1.87 1.88
C ILE A 33 9.18 -3.24 1.26
N GLU A 34 8.58 -4.16 2.02
CA GLU A 34 8.22 -5.49 1.50
C GLU A 34 7.27 -5.39 0.29
N GLU A 35 6.22 -4.57 0.39
CA GLU A 35 5.28 -4.40 -0.71
C GLU A 35 5.92 -3.70 -1.91
N ALA A 36 6.80 -2.73 -1.67
CA ALA A 36 7.58 -2.11 -2.74
C ALA A 36 8.50 -3.12 -3.43
N GLY A 37 9.07 -4.05 -2.68
CA GLY A 37 9.88 -5.15 -3.21
C GLY A 37 9.05 -6.12 -4.06
N GLU A 38 7.83 -6.42 -3.64
CA GLU A 38 6.90 -7.25 -4.42
C GLU A 38 6.52 -6.55 -5.74
N LEU A 39 6.33 -5.24 -5.71
CA LEU A 39 6.10 -4.46 -6.94
C LEU A 39 7.30 -4.58 -7.88
N ALA A 40 8.51 -4.38 -7.38
CA ALA A 40 9.73 -4.51 -8.17
C ALA A 40 9.86 -5.91 -8.78
N ALA A 41 9.58 -6.95 -8.00
CA ALA A 41 9.60 -8.33 -8.47
C ALA A 41 8.56 -8.58 -9.57
N ALA A 42 7.35 -8.06 -9.40
CA ALA A 42 6.29 -8.22 -10.39
C ALA A 42 6.63 -7.53 -11.72
N ILE A 43 7.23 -6.33 -11.65
CA ILE A 43 7.69 -5.60 -12.83
C ILE A 43 8.80 -6.39 -13.54
N ALA A 44 9.79 -6.86 -12.78
CA ALA A 44 10.92 -7.59 -13.32
C ALA A 44 10.49 -8.89 -14.05
N ARG A 45 9.40 -9.49 -13.61
CA ARG A 45 8.87 -10.73 -14.19
C ARG A 45 7.72 -10.51 -15.18
N ASN A 46 7.39 -9.26 -15.45
CA ASN A 46 6.23 -8.90 -16.28
C ASN A 46 4.94 -9.57 -15.81
N ASN A 47 4.75 -9.66 -14.51
CA ASN A 47 3.55 -10.20 -13.89
C ASN A 47 2.53 -9.07 -13.70
N ILE A 48 1.68 -8.89 -14.69
CA ILE A 48 0.75 -7.74 -14.76
C ILE A 48 -0.23 -7.74 -13.58
N ASP A 49 -0.83 -8.88 -13.25
CA ASP A 49 -1.74 -8.96 -12.11
C ASP A 49 -1.02 -8.68 -10.80
N GLY A 50 0.23 -9.16 -10.67
CA GLY A 50 1.06 -8.89 -9.51
C GLY A 50 1.41 -7.42 -9.36
N ILE A 51 1.59 -6.70 -10.45
CA ILE A 51 1.84 -5.24 -10.44
C ILE A 51 0.61 -4.52 -9.86
N LYS A 52 -0.58 -4.85 -10.34
CA LYS A 52 -1.82 -4.27 -9.84
C LYS A 52 -1.98 -4.51 -8.33
N ASP A 53 -1.79 -5.75 -7.92
CA ASP A 53 -1.93 -6.14 -6.52
C ASP A 53 -0.92 -5.41 -5.64
N ALA A 54 0.34 -5.33 -6.07
CA ALA A 54 1.40 -4.68 -5.30
C ALA A 54 1.15 -3.17 -5.15
N ILE A 55 0.68 -2.50 -6.19
CA ILE A 55 0.32 -1.08 -6.11
C ILE A 55 -0.78 -0.88 -5.07
N GLY A 56 -1.83 -1.68 -5.12
CA GLY A 56 -2.92 -1.62 -4.15
C GLY A 56 -2.45 -1.89 -2.72
N ASP A 57 -1.59 -2.88 -2.54
CA ASP A 57 -1.06 -3.25 -1.23
C ASP A 57 -0.16 -2.14 -0.64
N MET A 58 0.63 -1.46 -1.46
CA MET A 58 1.39 -0.28 -1.03
C MET A 58 0.45 0.82 -0.54
N CYS A 59 -0.66 1.03 -1.21
CA CYS A 59 -1.65 2.02 -0.78
C CYS A 59 -2.30 1.64 0.56
N VAL A 60 -2.61 0.35 0.77
CA VAL A 60 -3.11 -0.13 2.07
C VAL A 60 -2.12 0.19 3.18
N VAL A 61 -0.85 -0.14 2.96
CA VAL A 61 0.18 0.07 3.99
C VAL A 61 0.39 1.56 4.27
N GLU A 62 0.36 2.42 3.24
CA GLU A 62 0.48 3.87 3.47
C GLU A 62 -0.67 4.40 4.34
N VAL A 63 -1.89 3.96 4.11
CA VAL A 63 -3.03 4.37 4.94
C VAL A 63 -2.80 3.99 6.41
N ILE A 64 -2.41 2.75 6.66
CA ILE A 64 -2.14 2.25 8.01
C ILE A 64 -0.97 2.99 8.64
N LEU A 65 0.14 3.11 7.93
CA LEU A 65 1.35 3.80 8.38
C LEU A 65 1.08 5.26 8.74
N SER A 66 0.28 5.94 7.92
CA SER A 66 -0.14 7.31 8.18
C SER A 66 -0.81 7.47 9.54
N LYS A 67 -1.63 6.49 9.94
CA LYS A 67 -2.33 6.50 11.22
C LYS A 67 -1.42 6.08 12.38
N VAL A 68 -0.56 5.09 12.18
CA VAL A 68 0.41 4.66 13.20
C VAL A 68 1.42 5.79 13.50
N GLU A 69 1.90 6.46 12.47
CA GLU A 69 2.85 7.56 12.59
C GLU A 69 2.19 8.89 13.00
N LYS A 70 0.87 8.96 12.91
CA LYS A 70 0.09 10.19 13.18
C LYS A 70 0.51 11.34 12.28
N ARG A 71 0.66 11.07 11.00
CA ARG A 71 1.03 12.08 10.00
C ARG A 71 -0.05 13.16 9.90
N PRO A 72 0.33 14.44 9.73
CA PRO A 72 -0.63 15.47 9.40
C PRO A 72 -1.17 15.28 7.99
N GLY A 73 -2.42 15.68 7.77
CA GLY A 73 -3.05 15.57 6.46
C GLY A 73 -3.61 14.19 6.13
N PRO A 74 -4.28 14.06 4.98
CA PRO A 74 -4.92 12.82 4.60
C PRO A 74 -3.92 11.79 4.08
N PRO A 75 -4.18 10.48 4.29
CA PRO A 75 -3.42 9.44 3.62
C PRO A 75 -3.58 9.52 2.10
N LEU A 76 -2.61 9.00 1.37
CA LEU A 76 -2.62 8.95 -0.09
C LEU A 76 -2.72 10.34 -0.74
N ALA A 77 -2.14 11.36 -0.08
CA ALA A 77 -2.16 12.73 -0.63
C ALA A 77 -1.46 12.82 -1.98
N SER A 78 -0.46 11.98 -2.23
CA SER A 78 0.26 11.93 -3.50
C SER A 78 -0.42 11.09 -4.58
N ALA A 79 -1.50 10.38 -4.25
CA ALA A 79 -2.21 9.55 -5.24
C ALA A 79 -2.71 10.43 -6.39
N GLY A 80 -2.32 10.07 -7.60
CA GLY A 80 -2.59 10.86 -8.80
C GLY A 80 -1.40 11.69 -9.29
N TRP A 81 -0.35 11.83 -8.49
CA TRP A 81 0.87 12.49 -8.95
C TRP A 81 1.56 11.64 -10.01
N ARG A 82 2.05 12.30 -11.06
CA ARG A 82 2.75 11.64 -12.16
C ARG A 82 4.06 12.35 -12.47
N GLU A 83 5.07 11.55 -12.78
CA GLU A 83 6.37 12.00 -13.26
C GLU A 83 6.79 11.11 -14.43
N PRO A 84 6.35 11.44 -15.66
CA PRO A 84 6.58 10.56 -16.82
C PRO A 84 8.05 10.40 -17.21
N ASN A 85 8.93 11.28 -16.73
CA ASN A 85 10.36 11.24 -17.05
C ASN A 85 11.16 10.31 -16.13
N TRP A 86 10.55 9.81 -15.06
CA TRP A 86 11.23 8.89 -14.15
C TRP A 86 11.05 7.44 -14.61
N ASP A 87 12.10 6.64 -14.45
CA ASP A 87 11.97 5.20 -14.66
C ASP A 87 11.31 4.53 -13.45
N ASN A 88 11.00 3.26 -13.60
CA ASN A 88 10.30 2.51 -12.56
C ASN A 88 11.13 2.41 -11.28
N VAL A 89 12.45 2.25 -11.40
CA VAL A 89 13.35 2.16 -10.25
C VAL A 89 13.30 3.42 -9.41
N ARG A 90 13.38 4.59 -10.06
CA ARG A 90 13.33 5.87 -9.36
C ARG A 90 11.99 6.10 -8.66
N ILE A 91 10.89 5.72 -9.30
CA ILE A 91 9.56 5.82 -8.68
C ILE A 91 9.49 4.99 -7.41
N ILE A 92 10.00 3.74 -7.45
CA ILE A 92 10.00 2.86 -6.28
C ILE A 92 10.95 3.37 -5.20
N GLN A 93 12.15 3.82 -5.56
CA GLN A 93 13.11 4.38 -4.60
C GLN A 93 12.54 5.61 -3.88
N ASP A 94 11.90 6.50 -4.63
CA ASP A 94 11.26 7.68 -4.07
C ASP A 94 10.16 7.31 -3.07
N ALA A 95 9.33 6.33 -3.41
CA ALA A 95 8.28 5.85 -2.52
C ALA A 95 8.86 5.30 -1.20
N ILE A 96 9.91 4.49 -1.27
CA ILE A 96 10.58 3.94 -0.09
C ILE A 96 11.21 5.05 0.74
N GLU A 97 11.88 6.00 0.11
CA GLU A 97 12.54 7.11 0.80
C GLU A 97 11.55 7.92 1.64
N HIS A 98 10.36 8.19 1.11
CA HIS A 98 9.34 9.00 1.78
C HIS A 98 8.31 8.18 2.56
N MET A 99 8.31 6.86 2.41
CA MET A 99 7.28 5.97 2.96
C MET A 99 5.87 6.42 2.57
N GLU A 100 5.74 6.85 1.34
CA GLU A 100 4.50 7.26 0.69
C GLU A 100 4.46 6.69 -0.72
N VAL A 101 3.26 6.52 -1.29
CA VAL A 101 3.17 5.97 -2.65
C VAL A 101 3.77 6.91 -3.70
N GLY A 102 3.86 8.21 -3.39
CA GLY A 102 4.53 9.16 -4.27
C GLY A 102 3.96 9.15 -5.68
N PHE A 103 4.82 8.90 -6.64
CA PHE A 103 4.48 8.92 -8.06
C PHE A 103 4.02 7.57 -8.61
N ILE A 104 3.47 6.71 -7.74
CA ILE A 104 3.05 5.35 -8.11
C ILE A 104 1.98 5.33 -9.23
N ASP A 105 1.20 6.40 -9.36
CA ASP A 105 0.22 6.51 -10.45
C ASP A 105 0.88 6.51 -11.83
N THR A 106 2.14 6.94 -11.91
CA THR A 106 2.93 6.83 -13.14
C THR A 106 3.10 5.37 -13.57
N LEU A 107 3.39 4.49 -12.59
CA LEU A 107 3.49 3.05 -12.85
C LEU A 107 2.14 2.47 -13.23
N ALA A 108 1.09 2.79 -12.49
CA ALA A 108 -0.25 2.31 -12.82
C ALA A 108 -0.62 2.69 -14.26
N TYR A 109 -0.38 3.93 -14.65
CA TYR A 109 -0.65 4.40 -15.99
C TYR A 109 0.15 3.62 -17.06
N ARG A 110 1.44 3.34 -16.80
CA ARG A 110 2.30 2.59 -17.75
C ARG A 110 1.78 1.17 -18.01
N TYR A 111 1.08 0.59 -17.05
CA TYR A 111 0.52 -0.76 -17.15
C TYR A 111 -0.99 -0.76 -17.36
N ASP A 112 -1.55 0.37 -17.78
CA ASP A 112 -2.97 0.56 -18.12
C ASP A 112 -3.93 0.29 -16.94
N PHE A 113 -3.49 0.60 -15.72
CA PHE A 113 -4.36 0.54 -14.54
C PHE A 113 -4.76 1.93 -14.08
N ALA A 114 -6.03 2.10 -13.71
CA ALA A 114 -6.45 3.18 -12.85
C ALA A 114 -6.14 2.80 -11.39
N LEU A 115 -5.79 3.78 -10.55
CA LEU A 115 -5.54 3.49 -9.12
C LEU A 115 -6.77 2.87 -8.45
N GLU A 116 -7.97 3.29 -8.83
CA GLU A 116 -9.23 2.76 -8.31
C GLU A 116 -9.33 1.24 -8.53
N GLU A 117 -8.84 0.73 -9.65
CA GLU A 117 -8.79 -0.72 -9.90
C GLU A 117 -7.82 -1.42 -8.93
N CYS A 118 -6.68 -0.79 -8.66
CA CYS A 118 -5.71 -1.32 -7.71
C CYS A 118 -6.26 -1.33 -6.28
N TRP A 119 -6.96 -0.26 -5.89
CA TRP A 119 -7.61 -0.17 -4.58
C TRP A 119 -8.71 -1.21 -4.42
N GLN A 120 -9.53 -1.39 -5.44
CA GLN A 120 -10.60 -2.39 -5.40
C GLN A 120 -10.02 -3.80 -5.24
N ALA A 121 -8.98 -4.12 -6.03
CA ALA A 121 -8.34 -5.43 -5.95
C ALA A 121 -7.73 -5.68 -4.57
N ALA A 122 -7.05 -4.69 -4.00
CA ALA A 122 -6.46 -4.79 -2.67
C ALA A 122 -7.54 -4.96 -1.59
N TRP A 123 -8.59 -4.17 -1.66
CA TRP A 123 -9.70 -4.26 -0.71
C TRP A 123 -10.38 -5.63 -0.77
N ASP A 124 -10.67 -6.13 -1.95
CA ASP A 124 -11.29 -7.45 -2.12
C ASP A 124 -10.41 -8.57 -1.56
N ALA A 125 -9.09 -8.40 -1.62
CA ALA A 125 -8.15 -9.38 -1.09
C ALA A 125 -8.08 -9.38 0.44
N ILE A 126 -8.24 -8.21 1.09
CA ILE A 126 -8.01 -8.10 2.54
C ILE A 126 -9.29 -8.07 3.38
N LYS A 127 -10.41 -7.64 2.82
CA LYS A 127 -11.63 -7.32 3.61
C LYS A 127 -12.08 -8.43 4.55
N ASP A 128 -11.89 -9.69 4.18
CA ASP A 128 -12.27 -10.84 4.98
C ASP A 128 -11.08 -11.52 5.66
N ARG A 129 -9.89 -10.94 5.55
CA ARG A 129 -8.67 -11.52 6.11
C ARG A 129 -8.68 -11.43 7.63
N ARG A 130 -8.26 -12.53 8.27
CA ARG A 130 -8.07 -12.62 9.71
C ARG A 130 -6.58 -12.81 10.02
N GLY A 131 -6.21 -12.50 11.25
CA GLY A 131 -4.84 -12.67 11.71
C GLY A 131 -4.61 -12.08 13.08
N TYR A 132 -3.35 -11.88 13.41
CA TYR A 132 -2.95 -11.36 14.71
C TYR A 132 -1.75 -10.41 14.56
N MET A 133 -1.52 -9.58 15.58
CA MET A 133 -0.33 -8.73 15.66
C MET A 133 0.80 -9.52 16.31
N ASN A 134 1.97 -9.58 15.66
CA ASN A 134 3.14 -10.22 16.24
C ASN A 134 3.89 -9.28 17.18
N GLU A 135 4.96 -9.78 17.81
CA GLU A 135 5.78 -9.00 18.75
C GLU A 135 6.49 -7.82 18.10
N GLN A 136 6.72 -7.87 16.79
CA GLN A 136 7.34 -6.79 16.02
C GLN A 136 6.36 -5.70 15.62
N GLY A 137 5.07 -5.83 15.97
CA GLY A 137 4.04 -4.87 15.62
C GLY A 137 3.60 -4.96 14.16
N VAL A 138 3.65 -6.15 13.58
CA VAL A 138 3.23 -6.44 12.21
C VAL A 138 2.06 -7.42 12.24
N PHE A 139 1.06 -7.17 11.40
CA PHE A 139 -0.09 -8.06 11.26
C PHE A 139 0.30 -9.30 10.45
N VAL A 140 0.05 -10.47 11.05
CA VAL A 140 0.30 -11.78 10.42
C VAL A 140 -1.05 -12.40 10.09
N LYS A 141 -1.30 -12.64 8.79
CA LYS A 141 -2.57 -13.23 8.36
C LYS A 141 -2.68 -14.70 8.78
N GLU A 142 -3.88 -15.12 9.16
CA GLU A 142 -4.19 -16.54 9.34
C GLU A 142 -4.20 -17.22 7.98
N GLU A 143 -3.61 -18.40 7.92
CA GLU A 143 -3.75 -19.27 6.76
C GLU A 143 -5.07 -20.04 6.86
N ALA A 144 -5.73 -20.17 5.74
CA ALA A 144 -7.01 -20.89 5.65
C ALA A 144 -6.80 -22.42 5.80
#